data_ac09f46255daa949b0f5017adb17e1b5
#
_entry.id   ac09f46255daa949b0f5017adb17e1b5
#
_cell.length_a   1.000
_cell.length_b   1.000
_cell.length_c   1.000
_cell.angle_alpha   90.00
_cell.angle_beta   90.00
_cell.angle_gamma   90.00
#
_symmetry.space_group_name_H-M   'P 1'
#
loop_
_entity.id
_entity.type
_entity.pdbx_description
1 polymer ?
#
loop_
_entity_poly.entity_id
_entity_poly.type
_entity_poly.pdbx_seq_one_letter_code
_entity_poly.pdbx_strand_id
1 'polypeptide(L)'
;MDFTKLRVLVMDGGGKQTLAMVRGLKNIGCHVTVLCNTKMDTCYTSNKPDERIVNPNLLMRNEETLKFLLDLVSTGKYDVLMPIGELSTNFVTEHEAEFSKYVKLACAPCDTYIKAFNKQITFDTAIENNIPCPYTRHSKQSIEDYLNTCHFPIIIKPRQGLGSIGFHKFEKKEDFWPYLKDYNLNPDNYVVQEFVNYQDRISANLFLDKEENICTSYAVDALRWFPIDAGAGVLSETVDAHDVLKYAGDLLKALNWKGFAQVAFMMDKDTGEPRLQEINGRIPASIKMAYMLGYNISRQMLEMVYDQDVIQYPENDKFGMYIRHFDTDLAWFLKSPDRFKSKPSWFSWKDTQEVLYSKDDKKPFWSHLFLKMLHYRKTMKKKKH
;
A
#
# COMPACT_ATOMS: atom_id res chain seq x y z
N MET A 1 -15.17 -13.18 19.97
CA MET A 1 -14.30 -14.23 19.38
C MET A 1 -13.05 -14.45 20.23
N ASP A 2 -12.60 -15.71 20.39
CA ASP A 2 -11.37 -16.04 21.13
C ASP A 2 -10.19 -16.12 20.15
N PHE A 3 -9.46 -15.02 20.02
CA PHE A 3 -8.32 -14.91 19.09
C PHE A 3 -7.14 -15.80 19.50
N THR A 4 -7.05 -16.23 20.78
CA THR A 4 -5.92 -17.04 21.28
C THR A 4 -5.86 -18.44 20.66
N LYS A 5 -6.97 -18.90 20.09
CA LYS A 5 -7.06 -20.19 19.38
C LYS A 5 -6.73 -20.11 17.91
N LEU A 6 -6.62 -18.89 17.35
CA LEU A 6 -6.38 -18.71 15.91
C LEU A 6 -4.91 -18.87 15.55
N ARG A 7 -4.69 -19.64 14.48
CA ARG A 7 -3.38 -19.87 13.87
C ARG A 7 -3.34 -19.16 12.52
N VAL A 8 -2.64 -18.05 12.48
CA VAL A 8 -2.57 -17.16 11.32
C VAL A 8 -1.26 -17.37 10.57
N LEU A 9 -1.36 -17.73 9.27
CA LEU A 9 -0.23 -17.78 8.35
C LEU A 9 -0.11 -16.44 7.63
N VAL A 10 0.95 -15.70 7.90
CA VAL A 10 1.19 -14.37 7.36
C VAL A 10 2.24 -14.43 6.26
N MET A 11 1.95 -13.83 5.10
CA MET A 11 2.90 -13.74 3.97
C MET A 11 3.80 -12.51 4.08
N ASP A 12 4.81 -12.41 3.21
CA ASP A 12 5.68 -11.23 3.03
C ASP A 12 6.53 -10.85 4.26
N GLY A 13 7.16 -11.82 4.92
CA GLY A 13 7.93 -11.61 6.16
C GLY A 13 9.08 -10.60 6.08
N GLY A 14 9.49 -10.19 4.88
CA GLY A 14 10.47 -9.10 4.66
C GLY A 14 9.87 -7.69 4.74
N GLY A 15 8.54 -7.57 4.70
CA GLY A 15 7.84 -6.29 4.69
C GLY A 15 7.85 -5.55 6.04
N LYS A 16 8.04 -4.23 6.02
CA LYS A 16 7.93 -3.38 7.21
C LYS A 16 6.49 -3.40 7.75
N GLN A 17 5.51 -3.37 6.87
CA GLN A 17 4.09 -3.48 7.17
C GLN A 17 3.74 -4.85 7.77
N THR A 18 4.35 -5.92 7.30
CA THR A 18 4.12 -7.26 7.82
C THR A 18 4.47 -7.35 9.30
N LEU A 19 5.60 -6.75 9.70
CA LEU A 19 5.98 -6.74 11.10
C LEU A 19 4.98 -5.99 11.99
N ALA A 20 4.41 -4.88 11.50
CA ALA A 20 3.38 -4.16 12.24
C ALA A 20 2.10 -5.01 12.41
N MET A 21 1.65 -5.69 11.34
CA MET A 21 0.50 -6.60 11.38
C MET A 21 0.74 -7.80 12.32
N VAL A 22 1.92 -8.41 12.27
CA VAL A 22 2.32 -9.50 13.18
C VAL A 22 2.26 -9.04 14.64
N ARG A 23 2.78 -7.87 14.97
CA ARG A 23 2.68 -7.29 16.31
C ARG A 23 1.22 -7.08 16.73
N GLY A 24 0.37 -6.60 15.81
CA GLY A 24 -1.07 -6.46 16.03
C GLY A 24 -1.78 -7.78 16.33
N LEU A 25 -1.47 -8.85 15.59
CA LEU A 25 -1.96 -10.20 15.83
C LEU A 25 -1.51 -10.74 17.20
N LYS A 26 -0.23 -10.55 17.54
CA LYS A 26 0.30 -10.97 18.85
C LYS A 26 -0.33 -10.23 20.02
N ASN A 27 -0.68 -8.95 19.85
CA ASN A 27 -1.36 -8.16 20.89
C ASN A 27 -2.76 -8.69 21.24
N ILE A 28 -3.40 -9.42 20.32
CA ILE A 28 -4.70 -10.08 20.56
C ILE A 28 -4.58 -11.58 20.84
N GLY A 29 -3.34 -12.10 20.96
CA GLY A 29 -3.06 -13.45 21.41
C GLY A 29 -2.99 -14.53 20.34
N CYS A 30 -3.09 -14.20 19.04
CA CYS A 30 -3.00 -15.18 17.95
C CYS A 30 -1.68 -15.95 17.95
N HIS A 31 -1.72 -17.20 17.53
CA HIS A 31 -0.52 -17.93 17.10
C HIS A 31 -0.15 -17.54 15.68
N VAL A 32 1.05 -17.02 15.47
CA VAL A 32 1.48 -16.43 14.20
C VAL A 32 2.64 -17.18 13.60
N THR A 33 2.44 -17.75 12.42
CA THR A 33 3.50 -18.27 11.55
C THR A 33 3.75 -17.29 10.41
N VAL A 34 5.01 -16.95 10.14
CA VAL A 34 5.35 -16.01 9.05
C VAL A 34 6.16 -16.70 7.96
N LEU A 35 5.76 -16.46 6.71
CA LEU A 35 6.50 -16.87 5.52
C LEU A 35 7.55 -15.82 5.18
N CYS A 36 8.80 -16.22 5.20
CA CYS A 36 9.97 -15.39 4.91
C CYS A 36 10.69 -15.89 3.65
N ASN A 37 11.30 -14.98 2.89
CA ASN A 37 12.16 -15.35 1.77
C ASN A 37 13.56 -15.74 2.26
N THR A 38 14.01 -15.09 3.33
CA THR A 38 15.36 -15.31 3.91
C THR A 38 15.33 -15.24 5.43
N LYS A 39 16.38 -15.77 6.07
CA LYS A 39 16.60 -15.61 7.51
C LYS A 39 16.95 -14.17 7.93
N MET A 40 17.08 -13.26 6.97
CA MET A 40 17.37 -11.85 7.22
C MET A 40 16.13 -10.95 7.14
N ASP A 41 14.98 -11.51 6.79
CA ASP A 41 13.72 -10.80 6.71
C ASP A 41 13.32 -10.19 8.08
N THR A 42 12.64 -9.07 8.07
CA THR A 42 12.28 -8.32 9.27
C THR A 42 11.51 -9.17 10.28
N CYS A 43 10.54 -9.96 9.82
CA CYS A 43 9.77 -10.84 10.70
C CYS A 43 10.57 -12.07 11.15
N TYR A 44 11.56 -12.54 10.37
CA TYR A 44 12.43 -13.64 10.80
C TYR A 44 13.27 -13.22 12.01
N THR A 45 13.79 -12.01 12.00
CA THR A 45 14.65 -11.48 13.08
C THR A 45 13.87 -10.98 14.30
N SER A 46 12.55 -10.78 14.16
CA SER A 46 11.64 -10.38 15.23
C SER A 46 11.45 -11.50 16.26
N ASN A 47 11.19 -11.12 17.52
CA ASN A 47 10.81 -12.05 18.57
C ASN A 47 9.28 -12.29 18.66
N LYS A 48 8.50 -11.69 17.76
CA LYS A 48 7.02 -11.74 17.82
C LYS A 48 6.39 -12.97 17.16
N PRO A 49 6.78 -13.41 15.94
CA PRO A 49 6.21 -14.63 15.37
C PRO A 49 6.51 -15.85 16.24
N ASP A 50 5.54 -16.76 16.37
CA ASP A 50 5.73 -18.05 17.05
C ASP A 50 6.55 -18.99 16.17
N GLU A 51 6.24 -19.02 14.86
CA GLU A 51 6.94 -19.85 13.88
C GLU A 51 7.37 -19.03 12.65
N ARG A 52 8.38 -19.54 11.95
CA ARG A 52 8.93 -18.95 10.73
C ARG A 52 9.24 -20.03 9.72
N ILE A 53 8.73 -19.88 8.50
CA ILE A 53 9.01 -20.76 7.37
C ILE A 53 9.81 -19.94 6.36
N VAL A 54 10.96 -20.46 5.94
CA VAL A 54 11.81 -19.80 4.94
C VAL A 54 11.68 -20.54 3.61
N ASN A 55 11.19 -19.83 2.59
CA ASN A 55 11.20 -20.30 1.21
C ASN A 55 11.63 -19.15 0.28
N PRO A 56 12.81 -19.19 -0.34
CA PRO A 56 13.30 -18.11 -1.21
C PRO A 56 12.48 -17.93 -2.49
N ASN A 57 11.66 -18.91 -2.88
CA ASN A 57 10.84 -18.87 -4.10
C ASN A 57 9.49 -18.16 -3.91
N LEU A 58 9.14 -17.75 -2.70
CA LEU A 58 7.84 -17.08 -2.41
C LEU A 58 7.59 -15.81 -3.24
N LEU A 59 8.64 -15.14 -3.69
CA LEU A 59 8.51 -13.93 -4.54
C LEU A 59 8.16 -14.25 -5.99
N MET A 60 8.35 -15.49 -6.44
CA MET A 60 8.15 -15.86 -7.86
C MET A 60 6.69 -15.85 -8.30
N ARG A 61 5.75 -16.08 -7.36
CA ARG A 61 4.29 -16.09 -7.63
C ARG A 61 3.92 -16.93 -8.87
N ASN A 62 4.47 -18.13 -8.95
CA ASN A 62 4.27 -19.12 -10.02
C ASN A 62 3.54 -20.35 -9.50
N GLU A 63 3.33 -21.35 -10.38
CA GLU A 63 2.68 -22.62 -10.03
C GLU A 63 3.38 -23.38 -8.88
N GLU A 64 4.72 -23.32 -8.82
CA GLU A 64 5.49 -23.93 -7.73
C GLU A 64 5.16 -23.25 -6.38
N THR A 65 5.07 -21.92 -6.38
CA THR A 65 4.64 -21.16 -5.20
C THR A 65 3.20 -21.49 -4.80
N LEU A 66 2.29 -21.61 -5.78
CA LEU A 66 0.89 -21.99 -5.52
C LEU A 66 0.83 -23.37 -4.88
N LYS A 67 1.49 -24.36 -5.48
CA LYS A 67 1.55 -25.72 -4.93
C LYS A 67 2.10 -25.72 -3.51
N PHE A 68 3.22 -25.07 -3.26
CA PHE A 68 3.79 -24.97 -1.91
C PHE A 68 2.81 -24.40 -0.89
N LEU A 69 2.11 -23.31 -1.24
CA LEU A 69 1.15 -22.68 -0.33
C LEU A 69 -0.07 -23.55 -0.11
N LEU A 70 -0.62 -24.21 -1.15
CA LEU A 70 -1.73 -25.14 -1.03
C LEU A 70 -1.37 -26.37 -0.19
N ASP A 71 -0.19 -26.96 -0.41
CA ASP A 71 0.30 -28.07 0.40
C ASP A 71 0.42 -27.67 1.88
N LEU A 72 0.85 -26.42 2.14
CA LEU A 72 0.99 -25.90 3.50
C LEU A 72 -0.36 -25.68 4.19
N VAL A 73 -1.32 -25.03 3.52
CA VAL A 73 -2.64 -24.73 4.13
C VAL A 73 -3.54 -25.94 4.22
N SER A 74 -3.39 -26.94 3.33
CA SER A 74 -4.17 -28.19 3.37
C SER A 74 -3.84 -29.08 4.56
N THR A 75 -2.74 -28.82 5.28
CA THR A 75 -2.38 -29.57 6.51
C THR A 75 -3.37 -29.40 7.65
N GLY A 76 -4.30 -28.44 7.58
CA GLY A 76 -5.20 -28.07 8.67
C GLY A 76 -4.51 -27.39 9.87
N LYS A 77 -3.23 -27.02 9.72
CA LYS A 77 -2.45 -26.35 10.76
C LYS A 77 -2.80 -24.87 10.90
N TYR A 78 -3.39 -24.24 9.90
CA TYR A 78 -3.69 -22.83 9.84
C TYR A 78 -5.19 -22.59 9.66
N ASP A 79 -5.70 -21.54 10.28
CA ASP A 79 -7.10 -21.14 10.22
C ASP A 79 -7.30 -19.97 9.24
N VAL A 80 -6.26 -19.12 9.11
CA VAL A 80 -6.28 -17.90 8.29
C VAL A 80 -4.98 -17.76 7.50
N LEU A 81 -5.09 -17.41 6.22
CA LEU A 81 -4.00 -16.93 5.38
C LEU A 81 -4.13 -15.40 5.23
N MET A 82 -3.07 -14.65 5.57
CA MET A 82 -3.04 -13.19 5.51
C MET A 82 -1.93 -12.72 4.57
N PRO A 83 -2.24 -12.41 3.31
CA PRO A 83 -1.32 -11.71 2.41
C PRO A 83 -1.21 -10.25 2.83
N ILE A 84 -0.01 -9.65 2.70
CA ILE A 84 0.24 -8.28 3.17
C ILE A 84 0.63 -7.35 2.03
N GLY A 85 1.53 -7.78 1.17
CA GLY A 85 2.02 -7.00 0.03
C GLY A 85 1.10 -7.11 -1.18
N GLU A 86 1.26 -6.20 -2.12
CA GLU A 86 0.40 -6.16 -3.31
C GLU A 86 0.53 -7.42 -4.17
N LEU A 87 1.75 -7.91 -4.40
CA LEU A 87 1.98 -9.12 -5.19
C LEU A 87 1.36 -10.37 -4.53
N SER A 88 1.43 -10.49 -3.21
CA SER A 88 0.84 -11.62 -2.49
C SER A 88 -0.67 -11.50 -2.40
N THR A 89 -1.20 -10.29 -2.21
CA THR A 89 -2.66 -10.07 -2.20
C THR A 89 -3.24 -10.41 -3.58
N ASN A 90 -2.65 -9.90 -4.66
CA ASN A 90 -3.07 -10.24 -6.03
C ASN A 90 -3.03 -11.76 -6.26
N PHE A 91 -1.92 -12.39 -5.92
CA PHE A 91 -1.74 -13.84 -6.09
C PHE A 91 -2.77 -14.66 -5.30
N VAL A 92 -3.06 -14.28 -4.05
CA VAL A 92 -4.03 -14.98 -3.21
C VAL A 92 -5.45 -14.75 -3.72
N THR A 93 -5.78 -13.54 -4.18
CA THR A 93 -7.11 -13.24 -4.74
C THR A 93 -7.34 -13.93 -6.08
N GLU A 94 -6.33 -14.04 -6.95
CA GLU A 94 -6.42 -14.82 -8.20
C GLU A 94 -6.71 -16.31 -7.96
N HIS A 95 -6.28 -16.86 -6.82
CA HIS A 95 -6.46 -18.25 -6.40
C HIS A 95 -7.42 -18.41 -5.21
N GLU A 96 -8.32 -17.44 -5.00
CA GLU A 96 -9.25 -17.41 -3.87
C GLU A 96 -10.04 -18.73 -3.72
N ALA A 97 -10.58 -19.26 -4.81
CA ALA A 97 -11.38 -20.48 -4.80
C ALA A 97 -10.58 -21.72 -4.35
N GLU A 98 -9.27 -21.75 -4.56
CA GLU A 98 -8.41 -22.87 -4.18
C GLU A 98 -8.03 -22.77 -2.70
N PHE A 99 -7.61 -21.59 -2.23
CA PHE A 99 -7.22 -21.37 -0.84
C PHE A 99 -8.40 -21.48 0.13
N SER A 100 -9.57 -20.94 -0.26
CA SER A 100 -10.78 -20.92 0.59
C SER A 100 -11.33 -22.30 0.95
N LYS A 101 -10.86 -23.37 0.28
CA LYS A 101 -11.15 -24.77 0.66
C LYS A 101 -10.51 -25.16 1.99
N TYR A 102 -9.44 -24.49 2.40
CA TYR A 102 -8.61 -24.89 3.53
C TYR A 102 -8.51 -23.85 4.63
N VAL A 103 -8.51 -22.57 4.27
CA VAL A 103 -8.29 -21.45 5.19
C VAL A 103 -9.18 -20.26 4.85
N LYS A 104 -9.45 -19.40 5.85
CA LYS A 104 -10.05 -18.09 5.59
C LYS A 104 -9.00 -17.12 5.08
N LEU A 105 -9.38 -16.20 4.17
CA LEU A 105 -8.48 -15.23 3.55
C LEU A 105 -8.66 -13.87 4.20
N ALA A 106 -7.61 -13.36 4.84
CA ALA A 106 -7.63 -12.04 5.46
C ALA A 106 -7.11 -10.97 4.48
N CYS A 107 -7.88 -10.73 3.42
CA CYS A 107 -7.70 -9.66 2.43
C CYS A 107 -9.07 -9.26 1.86
N ALA A 108 -9.10 -8.24 1.00
CA ALA A 108 -10.31 -7.90 0.25
C ALA A 108 -10.71 -9.07 -0.67
N PRO A 109 -12.02 -9.35 -0.84
CA PRO A 109 -12.51 -10.36 -1.80
C PRO A 109 -12.04 -10.06 -3.23
N CYS A 110 -11.85 -11.12 -4.04
CA CYS A 110 -11.30 -10.99 -5.39
C CYS A 110 -12.11 -10.06 -6.29
N ASP A 111 -13.44 -10.18 -6.27
CA ASP A 111 -14.36 -9.36 -7.08
C ASP A 111 -14.26 -7.85 -6.75
N THR A 112 -13.94 -7.52 -5.53
CA THR A 112 -13.72 -6.15 -5.05
C THR A 112 -12.29 -5.69 -5.32
N TYR A 113 -11.31 -6.55 -5.04
CA TYR A 113 -9.89 -6.23 -5.21
C TYR A 113 -9.55 -5.89 -6.67
N ILE A 114 -10.07 -6.64 -7.63
CA ILE A 114 -9.85 -6.43 -9.06
C ILE A 114 -10.30 -5.02 -9.50
N LYS A 115 -11.40 -4.51 -8.95
CA LYS A 115 -11.92 -3.16 -9.29
C LYS A 115 -10.95 -2.06 -8.88
N ALA A 116 -10.36 -2.16 -7.69
CA ALA A 116 -9.37 -1.19 -7.21
C ALA A 116 -8.00 -1.37 -7.90
N PHE A 117 -7.61 -2.61 -8.22
CA PHE A 117 -6.36 -2.91 -8.92
C PHE A 117 -6.38 -2.42 -10.37
N ASN A 118 -7.55 -2.39 -11.02
CA ASN A 118 -7.73 -1.82 -12.35
C ASN A 118 -8.00 -0.32 -12.27
N LYS A 119 -6.98 0.48 -12.51
CA LYS A 119 -7.04 1.95 -12.43
C LYS A 119 -8.14 2.56 -13.31
N GLN A 120 -8.47 1.95 -14.47
CA GLN A 120 -9.55 2.47 -15.32
C GLN A 120 -10.90 2.37 -14.60
N ILE A 121 -11.20 1.22 -13.98
CA ILE A 121 -12.44 1.05 -13.21
C ILE A 121 -12.49 2.05 -12.06
N THR A 122 -11.38 2.21 -11.34
CA THR A 122 -11.27 3.20 -10.27
C THR A 122 -11.61 4.63 -10.73
N PHE A 123 -11.06 5.07 -11.87
CA PHE A 123 -11.31 6.43 -12.38
C PHE A 123 -12.69 6.58 -13.00
N ASP A 124 -13.21 5.58 -13.71
CA ASP A 124 -14.58 5.60 -14.22
C ASP A 124 -15.57 5.72 -13.05
N THR A 125 -15.38 4.93 -11.99
CA THR A 125 -16.20 5.02 -10.76
C THR A 125 -16.07 6.39 -10.09
N ALA A 126 -14.86 6.97 -10.04
CA ALA A 126 -14.65 8.29 -9.48
C ALA A 126 -15.42 9.37 -10.26
N ILE A 127 -15.35 9.33 -11.60
CA ILE A 127 -16.07 10.26 -12.48
C ILE A 127 -17.59 10.13 -12.30
N GLU A 128 -18.11 8.89 -12.32
CA GLU A 128 -19.55 8.60 -12.20
C GLU A 128 -20.12 9.00 -10.83
N ASN A 129 -19.27 9.10 -9.79
CA ASN A 129 -19.67 9.48 -8.42
C ASN A 129 -19.18 10.88 -7.99
N ASN A 130 -18.71 11.70 -8.92
CA ASN A 130 -18.22 13.07 -8.66
C ASN A 130 -17.08 13.13 -7.63
N ILE A 131 -16.22 12.10 -7.57
CA ILE A 131 -15.02 12.12 -6.76
C ILE A 131 -13.94 12.91 -7.49
N PRO A 132 -13.30 13.92 -6.85
CA PRO A 132 -12.29 14.74 -7.51
C PRO A 132 -11.12 13.89 -8.02
N CYS A 133 -10.92 13.92 -9.33
CA CYS A 133 -9.81 13.22 -10.01
C CYS A 133 -9.27 14.10 -11.14
N PRO A 134 -8.05 13.82 -11.65
CA PRO A 134 -7.57 14.49 -12.87
C PRO A 134 -8.56 14.27 -14.02
N TYR A 135 -8.68 15.21 -14.95
CA TYR A 135 -9.49 14.95 -16.14
C TYR A 135 -8.96 13.70 -16.84
N THR A 136 -9.74 12.65 -16.79
CA THR A 136 -9.36 11.30 -17.18
C THR A 136 -10.27 10.81 -18.30
N ARG A 137 -9.70 10.16 -19.31
CA ARG A 137 -10.49 9.50 -20.34
C ARG A 137 -11.39 8.44 -19.70
N HIS A 138 -12.69 8.60 -19.83
CA HIS A 138 -13.64 7.57 -19.45
C HIS A 138 -13.56 6.37 -20.41
N SER A 139 -13.75 5.14 -19.95
CA SER A 139 -13.65 3.92 -20.79
C SER A 139 -14.61 3.93 -22.00
N LYS A 140 -15.74 4.63 -21.89
CA LYS A 140 -16.74 4.80 -22.95
C LYS A 140 -16.40 5.92 -23.95
N GLN A 141 -15.38 6.74 -23.68
CA GLN A 141 -14.95 7.85 -24.53
C GLN A 141 -13.88 7.40 -25.53
N SER A 142 -13.96 7.84 -26.78
CA SER A 142 -12.88 7.59 -27.73
C SER A 142 -11.60 8.34 -27.35
N ILE A 143 -10.43 7.84 -27.78
CA ILE A 143 -9.15 8.53 -27.54
C ILE A 143 -9.14 9.88 -28.26
N GLU A 144 -9.65 9.93 -29.48
CA GLU A 144 -9.71 11.15 -30.29
C GLU A 144 -10.54 12.23 -29.62
N ASP A 145 -11.72 11.89 -29.11
CA ASP A 145 -12.59 12.83 -28.39
C ASP A 145 -11.91 13.35 -27.14
N TYR A 146 -11.22 12.46 -26.37
CA TYR A 146 -10.46 12.89 -25.21
C TYR A 146 -9.32 13.85 -25.57
N LEU A 147 -8.50 13.50 -26.59
CA LEU A 147 -7.37 14.34 -27.04
C LEU A 147 -7.81 15.68 -27.66
N ASN A 148 -9.08 15.81 -28.07
CA ASN A 148 -9.66 17.08 -28.55
C ASN A 148 -10.18 17.98 -27.41
N THR A 149 -10.38 17.43 -26.21
CA THR A 149 -10.99 18.15 -25.08
C THR A 149 -10.05 18.33 -23.88
N CYS A 150 -8.98 17.52 -23.78
CA CYS A 150 -8.02 17.59 -22.67
C CYS A 150 -7.01 18.76 -22.82
N HIS A 151 -6.43 19.16 -21.69
CA HIS A 151 -5.31 20.12 -21.64
C HIS A 151 -3.98 19.36 -21.46
N PHE A 152 -2.99 19.77 -22.24
CA PHE A 152 -1.64 19.22 -22.08
C PHE A 152 -0.88 19.98 -20.98
N PRO A 153 0.02 19.30 -20.26
CA PRO A 153 0.49 17.93 -20.48
C PRO A 153 -0.49 16.86 -20.02
N ILE A 154 -0.47 15.70 -20.70
CA ILE A 154 -1.21 14.50 -20.29
C ILE A 154 -0.26 13.35 -19.96
N ILE A 155 -0.76 12.34 -19.27
CA ILE A 155 0.00 11.13 -18.95
C ILE A 155 -0.74 9.87 -19.40
N ILE A 156 0.04 8.81 -19.63
CA ILE A 156 -0.48 7.45 -19.65
C ILE A 156 0.14 6.64 -18.53
N LYS A 157 -0.65 5.74 -17.96
CA LYS A 157 -0.21 4.73 -17.01
C LYS A 157 -0.95 3.42 -17.26
N PRO A 158 -0.31 2.24 -17.13
CA PRO A 158 -0.99 0.97 -17.32
C PRO A 158 -2.22 0.86 -16.41
N ARG A 159 -3.31 0.26 -16.92
CA ARG A 159 -4.52 0.00 -16.10
C ARG A 159 -4.22 -0.86 -14.89
N GLN A 160 -3.30 -1.82 -15.06
CA GLN A 160 -2.79 -2.69 -13.99
C GLN A 160 -1.27 -2.58 -13.97
N GLY A 161 -0.66 -2.56 -12.79
CA GLY A 161 0.80 -2.47 -12.65
C GLY A 161 1.24 -1.71 -11.41
N LEU A 162 2.52 -1.83 -11.10
CA LEU A 162 3.16 -1.40 -9.87
C LEU A 162 4.26 -0.37 -10.15
N GLY A 163 4.45 0.56 -9.22
CA GLY A 163 5.69 1.34 -9.12
C GLY A 163 6.00 2.26 -10.30
N SER A 164 5.00 2.85 -10.94
CA SER A 164 5.17 3.79 -12.08
C SER A 164 5.81 3.17 -13.33
N ILE A 165 5.89 1.83 -13.43
CA ILE A 165 6.37 1.17 -14.64
C ILE A 165 5.36 1.41 -15.77
N GLY A 166 5.83 1.84 -16.94
CA GLY A 166 4.97 2.15 -18.10
C GLY A 166 4.30 3.53 -18.03
N PHE A 167 4.67 4.36 -17.05
CA PHE A 167 4.27 5.77 -17.03
C PHE A 167 5.00 6.57 -18.11
N HIS A 168 4.24 7.40 -18.84
CA HIS A 168 4.82 8.38 -19.75
C HIS A 168 4.02 9.68 -19.75
N LYS A 169 4.72 10.82 -19.91
CA LYS A 169 4.14 12.17 -19.97
C LYS A 169 4.31 12.75 -21.36
N PHE A 170 3.23 13.30 -21.92
CA PHE A 170 3.21 13.98 -23.19
C PHE A 170 3.01 15.49 -22.98
N GLU A 171 3.91 16.28 -23.48
CA GLU A 171 3.80 17.74 -23.42
C GLU A 171 2.91 18.31 -24.55
N LYS A 172 2.74 17.54 -25.66
CA LYS A 172 1.99 17.95 -26.85
C LYS A 172 1.19 16.79 -27.43
N LYS A 173 0.07 17.12 -28.07
CA LYS A 173 -0.82 16.16 -28.72
C LYS A 173 -0.12 15.37 -29.83
N GLU A 174 0.75 16.04 -30.59
CA GLU A 174 1.44 15.47 -31.75
C GLU A 174 2.36 14.30 -31.40
N ASP A 175 2.84 14.25 -30.12
CA ASP A 175 3.76 13.21 -29.65
C ASP A 175 3.03 11.91 -29.27
N PHE A 176 1.71 11.95 -29.04
CA PHE A 176 0.94 10.84 -28.48
C PHE A 176 0.94 9.60 -29.39
N TRP A 177 0.45 9.73 -30.62
CA TRP A 177 0.34 8.60 -31.56
C TRP A 177 1.68 8.04 -32.03
N PRO A 178 2.71 8.87 -32.34
CA PRO A 178 4.05 8.37 -32.65
C PRO A 178 4.62 7.52 -31.53
N TYR A 179 4.54 7.99 -30.28
CA TYR A 179 5.03 7.23 -29.13
C TYR A 179 4.36 5.85 -29.00
N LEU A 180 3.01 5.80 -29.07
CA LEU A 180 2.29 4.52 -28.97
C LEU A 180 2.68 3.56 -30.09
N LYS A 181 2.90 4.06 -31.30
CA LYS A 181 3.35 3.27 -32.44
C LYS A 181 4.77 2.74 -32.25
N ASP A 182 5.70 3.59 -31.82
CA ASP A 182 7.12 3.23 -31.64
C ASP A 182 7.32 2.15 -30.59
N TYR A 183 6.50 2.17 -29.53
CA TYR A 183 6.53 1.18 -28.46
C TYR A 183 5.49 0.06 -28.61
N ASN A 184 4.76 0.01 -29.73
CA ASN A 184 3.69 -0.97 -30.00
C ASN A 184 2.67 -1.08 -28.85
N LEU A 185 2.21 0.06 -28.34
CA LEU A 185 1.28 0.14 -27.21
C LEU A 185 -0.17 0.25 -27.70
N ASN A 186 -1.06 -0.55 -27.08
CA ASN A 186 -2.51 -0.36 -27.24
C ASN A 186 -3.01 0.64 -26.18
N PRO A 187 -3.55 1.80 -26.57
CA PRO A 187 -4.04 2.82 -25.64
C PRO A 187 -5.15 2.31 -24.72
N ASP A 188 -5.90 1.30 -25.11
CA ASP A 188 -6.95 0.71 -24.26
C ASP A 188 -6.40 -0.09 -23.07
N ASN A 189 -5.11 -0.37 -23.05
CA ASN A 189 -4.44 -0.97 -21.88
C ASN A 189 -3.95 0.08 -20.87
N TYR A 190 -4.18 1.37 -21.15
CA TYR A 190 -3.70 2.48 -20.34
C TYR A 190 -4.85 3.37 -19.88
N VAL A 191 -4.69 3.96 -18.70
CA VAL A 191 -5.43 5.15 -18.28
C VAL A 191 -4.74 6.35 -18.91
N VAL A 192 -5.52 7.22 -19.55
CA VAL A 192 -5.07 8.49 -20.13
C VAL A 192 -5.69 9.63 -19.34
N GLN A 193 -4.88 10.53 -18.81
CA GLN A 193 -5.37 11.62 -17.96
C GLN A 193 -4.48 12.86 -18.01
N GLU A 194 -5.03 14.03 -17.67
CA GLU A 194 -4.25 15.25 -17.50
C GLU A 194 -3.22 15.10 -16.38
N PHE A 195 -2.07 15.72 -16.56
CA PHE A 195 -1.01 15.77 -15.56
C PHE A 195 -1.37 16.78 -14.47
N VAL A 196 -1.38 16.34 -13.22
CA VAL A 196 -1.57 17.23 -12.08
C VAL A 196 -0.22 17.69 -11.55
N ASN A 197 -0.03 19.00 -11.46
CA ASN A 197 1.09 19.59 -10.74
C ASN A 197 0.71 19.63 -9.26
N TYR A 198 1.30 18.77 -8.44
CA TYR A 198 0.93 18.63 -7.03
C TYR A 198 2.08 19.06 -6.10
N GLN A 199 1.72 19.53 -4.92
CA GLN A 199 2.66 19.89 -3.87
C GLN A 199 2.75 18.87 -2.75
N ASP A 200 1.61 18.26 -2.39
CA ASP A 200 1.49 17.32 -1.27
C ASP A 200 0.76 16.05 -1.72
N ARG A 201 0.96 14.95 -0.98
CA ARG A 201 0.29 13.66 -1.24
C ARG A 201 -0.35 13.16 0.04
N ILE A 202 -1.65 13.31 0.14
CA ILE A 202 -2.44 12.84 1.27
C ILE A 202 -3.02 11.46 0.95
N SER A 203 -2.82 10.53 1.87
CA SER A 203 -3.39 9.20 1.80
C SER A 203 -4.46 9.02 2.85
N ALA A 204 -5.69 8.78 2.42
CA ALA A 204 -6.77 8.29 3.27
C ALA A 204 -6.59 6.79 3.51
N ASN A 205 -6.64 6.36 4.76
CA ASN A 205 -6.53 4.97 5.17
C ASN A 205 -7.83 4.58 5.86
N LEU A 206 -8.59 3.66 5.26
CA LEU A 206 -9.90 3.26 5.73
C LEU A 206 -10.01 1.75 5.87
N PHE A 207 -10.82 1.33 6.83
CA PHE A 207 -11.31 -0.04 6.94
C PHE A 207 -12.83 -0.03 6.83
N LEU A 208 -13.39 -0.77 5.86
CA LEU A 208 -14.81 -0.96 5.69
C LEU A 208 -15.19 -2.40 6.06
N ASP A 209 -16.28 -2.58 6.81
CA ASP A 209 -16.85 -3.89 7.11
C ASP A 209 -17.64 -4.45 5.91
N LYS A 210 -18.32 -5.58 6.09
CA LYS A 210 -19.13 -6.22 5.04
C LYS A 210 -20.36 -5.41 4.65
N GLU A 211 -20.89 -4.60 5.56
CA GLU A 211 -22.02 -3.71 5.39
C GLU A 211 -21.61 -2.32 4.89
N GLU A 212 -20.32 -2.13 4.55
CA GLU A 212 -19.74 -0.87 4.05
C GLU A 212 -19.69 0.27 5.09
N ASN A 213 -19.82 -0.06 6.39
CA ASN A 213 -19.55 0.90 7.44
C ASN A 213 -18.05 1.18 7.55
N ILE A 214 -17.68 2.45 7.70
CA ILE A 214 -16.29 2.85 7.92
C ILE A 214 -15.97 2.60 9.40
N CYS A 215 -15.20 1.55 9.67
CA CYS A 215 -14.81 1.15 11.02
C CYS A 215 -13.51 1.79 11.51
N THR A 216 -12.69 2.29 10.58
CA THR A 216 -11.46 3.06 10.85
C THR A 216 -11.25 4.05 9.73
N SER A 217 -10.86 5.28 10.07
CA SER A 217 -10.43 6.30 9.10
C SER A 217 -9.35 7.19 9.70
N TYR A 218 -8.30 7.47 8.92
CA TYR A 218 -7.27 8.46 9.23
C TYR A 218 -6.53 8.87 7.97
N ALA A 219 -6.08 10.13 7.94
CA ALA A 219 -5.32 10.69 6.84
C ALA A 219 -3.85 10.88 7.21
N VAL A 220 -2.98 10.68 6.23
CA VAL A 220 -1.51 10.81 6.37
C VAL A 220 -0.97 11.60 5.20
N ASP A 221 -0.23 12.67 5.48
CA ASP A 221 0.54 13.41 4.48
C ASP A 221 1.98 12.90 4.40
N ALA A 222 2.51 12.74 3.20
CA ALA A 222 3.89 12.36 2.95
C ALA A 222 4.77 13.60 2.83
N LEU A 223 5.43 13.99 3.91
CA LEU A 223 6.27 15.21 3.97
C LEU A 223 7.62 15.06 3.25
N ARG A 224 8.14 13.84 3.19
CA ARG A 224 9.37 13.50 2.46
C ARG A 224 9.17 12.17 1.76
N TRP A 225 9.69 12.05 0.54
CA TRP A 225 9.64 10.81 -0.25
C TRP A 225 10.96 10.52 -0.95
N PHE A 226 11.21 9.25 -1.19
CA PHE A 226 12.43 8.84 -1.87
C PHE A 226 12.15 7.67 -2.84
N PRO A 227 12.62 7.72 -4.11
CA PRO A 227 13.35 8.82 -4.78
C PRO A 227 12.63 10.18 -4.73
N ILE A 228 13.39 11.28 -4.77
CA ILE A 228 12.88 12.63 -4.48
C ILE A 228 11.75 13.04 -5.43
N ASP A 229 11.84 12.63 -6.70
CA ASP A 229 10.92 13.10 -7.75
C ASP A 229 9.61 12.29 -7.80
N ALA A 230 9.59 11.03 -7.34
CA ALA A 230 8.42 10.15 -7.48
C ALA A 230 8.38 8.96 -6.50
N GLY A 231 9.09 9.03 -5.39
CA GLY A 231 9.24 7.90 -4.46
C GLY A 231 8.08 7.67 -3.51
N ALA A 232 8.21 6.64 -2.69
CA ALA A 232 7.33 6.40 -1.55
C ALA A 232 7.63 7.38 -0.39
N GLY A 233 6.61 7.64 0.44
CA GLY A 233 6.78 8.45 1.65
C GLY A 233 7.80 7.83 2.61
N VAL A 234 8.76 8.65 3.06
CA VAL A 234 9.82 8.23 4.00
C VAL A 234 9.69 8.90 5.36
N LEU A 235 9.01 10.03 5.41
CA LEU A 235 8.46 10.64 6.61
C LEU A 235 7.02 11.03 6.30
N SER A 236 6.10 10.60 7.14
CA SER A 236 4.68 10.94 6.99
C SER A 236 4.10 11.39 8.32
N GLU A 237 3.10 12.26 8.25
CA GLU A 237 2.41 12.90 9.37
C GLU A 237 0.92 12.62 9.35
N THR A 238 0.28 12.42 10.51
CA THR A 238 -1.18 12.42 10.60
C THR A 238 -1.71 13.84 10.45
N VAL A 239 -2.67 14.01 9.55
CA VAL A 239 -3.26 15.32 9.23
C VAL A 239 -4.77 15.30 9.34
N ASP A 240 -5.35 16.49 9.60
CA ASP A 240 -6.78 16.71 9.42
C ASP A 240 -7.05 16.94 7.92
N ALA A 241 -7.78 15.99 7.31
CA ALA A 241 -8.11 16.02 5.90
C ALA A 241 -9.51 15.41 5.67
N HIS A 242 -10.51 16.00 6.31
CA HIS A 242 -11.87 15.49 6.33
C HIS A 242 -12.44 15.26 4.92
N ASP A 243 -12.24 16.21 3.99
CA ASP A 243 -12.73 16.08 2.61
C ASP A 243 -12.10 14.91 1.87
N VAL A 244 -10.78 14.69 2.06
CA VAL A 244 -10.06 13.56 1.47
C VAL A 244 -10.59 12.23 2.03
N LEU A 245 -10.85 12.16 3.34
CA LEU A 245 -11.44 10.97 3.98
C LEU A 245 -12.85 10.71 3.45
N LYS A 246 -13.66 11.76 3.28
CA LYS A 246 -15.00 11.67 2.71
C LYS A 246 -14.96 11.13 1.27
N TYR A 247 -14.16 11.74 0.38
CA TYR A 247 -14.04 11.29 -1.01
C TYR A 247 -13.54 9.85 -1.10
N ALA A 248 -12.59 9.48 -0.26
CA ALA A 248 -12.08 8.09 -0.20
C ALA A 248 -13.18 7.11 0.24
N GLY A 249 -13.96 7.46 1.26
CA GLY A 249 -15.07 6.65 1.75
C GLY A 249 -16.14 6.47 0.69
N ASP A 250 -16.56 7.55 0.03
CA ASP A 250 -17.56 7.54 -1.03
C ASP A 250 -17.10 6.67 -2.23
N LEU A 251 -15.82 6.80 -2.63
CA LEU A 251 -15.24 5.97 -3.70
C LEU A 251 -15.21 4.49 -3.33
N LEU A 252 -14.78 4.15 -2.11
CA LEU A 252 -14.69 2.76 -1.66
C LEU A 252 -16.08 2.12 -1.57
N LYS A 253 -17.09 2.85 -1.10
CA LYS A 253 -18.49 2.40 -1.10
C LYS A 253 -19.02 2.18 -2.52
N ALA A 254 -18.77 3.10 -3.45
CA ALA A 254 -19.16 2.95 -4.86
C ALA A 254 -18.52 1.71 -5.54
N LEU A 255 -17.35 1.28 -5.07
CA LEU A 255 -16.67 0.06 -5.51
C LEU A 255 -17.13 -1.20 -4.76
N ASN A 256 -18.01 -1.09 -3.75
CA ASN A 256 -18.39 -2.14 -2.80
C ASN A 256 -17.18 -2.73 -2.06
N TRP A 257 -16.24 -1.86 -1.64
CA TRP A 257 -14.99 -2.28 -1.00
C TRP A 257 -15.22 -2.88 0.37
N LYS A 258 -14.45 -3.93 0.69
CA LYS A 258 -14.44 -4.60 1.99
C LYS A 258 -12.99 -4.73 2.51
N GLY A 259 -12.79 -4.47 3.78
CA GLY A 259 -11.48 -4.54 4.42
C GLY A 259 -10.69 -3.24 4.33
N PHE A 260 -9.38 -3.33 4.50
CA PHE A 260 -8.49 -2.17 4.50
C PHE A 260 -8.15 -1.69 3.09
N ALA A 261 -8.18 -0.39 2.87
CA ALA A 261 -7.65 0.28 1.68
C ALA A 261 -6.93 1.58 2.02
N GLN A 262 -5.94 1.91 1.21
CA GLN A 262 -5.29 3.22 1.20
C GLN A 262 -5.62 3.90 -0.12
N VAL A 263 -6.34 5.02 -0.06
CA VAL A 263 -6.69 5.86 -1.21
C VAL A 263 -5.77 7.07 -1.22
N ALA A 264 -4.97 7.21 -2.27
CA ALA A 264 -4.01 8.30 -2.39
C ALA A 264 -4.59 9.46 -3.22
N PHE A 265 -4.38 10.67 -2.74
CA PHE A 265 -4.71 11.92 -3.42
C PHE A 265 -3.49 12.80 -3.58
N MET A 266 -3.40 13.45 -4.73
CA MET A 266 -2.47 14.55 -5.00
C MET A 266 -3.18 15.86 -4.67
N MET A 267 -2.54 16.75 -3.91
CA MET A 267 -3.07 18.10 -3.68
C MET A 267 -2.61 19.00 -4.82
N ASP A 268 -3.54 19.36 -5.69
CA ASP A 268 -3.30 20.20 -6.86
C ASP A 268 -2.72 21.55 -6.40
N LYS A 269 -1.54 21.90 -6.92
CA LYS A 269 -0.81 23.08 -6.49
C LYS A 269 -1.50 24.39 -6.89
N ASP A 270 -2.25 24.36 -7.99
CA ASP A 270 -2.84 25.55 -8.59
C ASP A 270 -4.22 25.86 -7.97
N THR A 271 -4.97 24.79 -7.58
CA THR A 271 -6.33 24.93 -7.02
C THR A 271 -6.43 24.64 -5.53
N GLY A 272 -5.45 23.91 -4.96
CA GLY A 272 -5.52 23.39 -3.59
C GLY A 272 -6.45 22.18 -3.42
N GLU A 273 -7.10 21.73 -4.48
CA GLU A 273 -8.09 20.66 -4.44
C GLU A 273 -7.43 19.27 -4.45
N PRO A 274 -8.00 18.29 -3.74
CA PRO A 274 -7.53 16.91 -3.84
C PRO A 274 -7.89 16.32 -5.22
N ARG A 275 -6.96 15.58 -5.81
CA ARG A 275 -7.15 14.82 -7.05
C ARG A 275 -6.79 13.37 -6.80
N LEU A 276 -7.71 12.45 -7.03
CA LEU A 276 -7.48 11.02 -6.87
C LEU A 276 -6.24 10.55 -7.65
N GLN A 277 -5.35 9.85 -6.98
CA GLN A 277 -4.15 9.26 -7.61
C GLN A 277 -4.33 7.77 -7.89
N GLU A 278 -4.67 6.99 -6.87
CA GLU A 278 -4.85 5.53 -6.94
C GLU A 278 -5.47 4.97 -5.67
N ILE A 279 -5.94 3.71 -5.75
CA ILE A 279 -6.30 2.89 -4.59
C ILE A 279 -5.25 1.79 -4.41
N ASN A 280 -4.74 1.64 -3.21
CA ASN A 280 -3.88 0.54 -2.80
C ASN A 280 -4.70 -0.43 -1.93
N GLY A 281 -5.15 -1.54 -2.51
CA GLY A 281 -5.97 -2.56 -1.84
C GLY A 281 -5.17 -3.52 -0.95
N ARG A 282 -4.03 -3.09 -0.46
CA ARG A 282 -3.09 -3.86 0.36
C ARG A 282 -2.67 -3.07 1.59
N ILE A 283 -2.01 -3.73 2.53
CA ILE A 283 -1.48 -3.07 3.73
C ILE A 283 -0.29 -2.16 3.36
N PRO A 284 -0.34 -0.85 3.65
CA PRO A 284 0.73 0.09 3.33
C PRO A 284 1.91 -0.02 4.29
N ALA A 285 3.11 0.39 3.83
CA ALA A 285 4.31 0.38 4.67
C ALA A 285 4.20 1.28 5.92
N SER A 286 3.31 2.27 5.89
CA SER A 286 3.01 3.18 7.01
C SER A 286 1.96 2.65 7.99
N ILE A 287 1.45 1.42 7.85
CA ILE A 287 0.35 0.87 8.67
C ILE A 287 0.63 0.93 10.18
N LYS A 288 1.88 0.99 10.61
CA LYS A 288 2.22 1.20 12.02
C LYS A 288 1.56 2.48 12.57
N MET A 289 1.26 3.47 11.73
CA MET A 289 0.53 4.67 12.13
C MET A 289 -0.84 4.33 12.75
N ALA A 290 -1.59 3.39 12.16
CA ALA A 290 -2.86 2.93 12.73
C ALA A 290 -2.69 2.44 14.17
N TYR A 291 -1.66 1.63 14.43
CA TYR A 291 -1.38 1.13 15.78
C TYR A 291 -0.92 2.23 16.75
N MET A 292 -0.23 3.26 16.26
CA MET A 292 0.11 4.45 17.06
C MET A 292 -1.13 5.24 17.47
N LEU A 293 -2.14 5.27 16.62
CA LEU A 293 -3.46 5.88 16.88
C LEU A 293 -4.35 5.00 17.79
N GLY A 294 -3.95 3.76 18.04
CA GLY A 294 -4.71 2.80 18.85
C GLY A 294 -5.61 1.85 18.04
N TYR A 295 -5.51 1.90 16.70
CA TYR A 295 -6.33 1.09 15.80
C TYR A 295 -5.63 -0.24 15.50
N ASN A 296 -6.24 -1.37 15.85
CA ASN A 296 -5.71 -2.70 15.55
C ASN A 296 -6.34 -3.25 14.26
N ILE A 297 -5.72 -2.94 13.12
CA ILE A 297 -6.19 -3.38 11.80
C ILE A 297 -6.14 -4.92 11.68
N SER A 298 -5.16 -5.59 12.31
CA SER A 298 -5.10 -7.05 12.31
C SER A 298 -6.35 -7.68 12.96
N ARG A 299 -6.86 -7.06 14.02
CA ARG A 299 -8.10 -7.47 14.69
C ARG A 299 -9.30 -7.30 13.77
N GLN A 300 -9.47 -6.12 13.17
CA GLN A 300 -10.57 -5.83 12.23
C GLN A 300 -10.59 -6.82 11.06
N MET A 301 -9.40 -7.14 10.49
CA MET A 301 -9.29 -8.15 9.43
C MET A 301 -9.81 -9.52 9.88
N LEU A 302 -9.46 -9.97 11.09
CA LEU A 302 -9.92 -11.26 11.61
C LEU A 302 -11.42 -11.23 11.95
N GLU A 303 -11.93 -10.17 12.57
CA GLU A 303 -13.35 -10.00 12.84
C GLU A 303 -14.16 -10.09 11.56
N MET A 304 -13.74 -9.39 10.50
CA MET A 304 -14.41 -9.39 9.20
C MET A 304 -14.46 -10.80 8.57
N VAL A 305 -13.35 -11.55 8.54
CA VAL A 305 -13.31 -12.87 7.89
C VAL A 305 -14.04 -13.97 8.68
N TYR A 306 -14.34 -13.72 9.94
CA TYR A 306 -15.12 -14.60 10.79
C TYR A 306 -16.57 -14.15 10.99
N ASP A 307 -17.06 -13.20 10.18
CA ASP A 307 -18.42 -12.66 10.24
C ASP A 307 -18.80 -12.16 11.64
N GLN A 308 -17.83 -11.56 12.34
CA GLN A 308 -18.06 -10.90 13.62
C GLN A 308 -18.31 -9.41 13.41
N ASP A 309 -18.96 -8.78 14.39
CA ASP A 309 -19.05 -7.33 14.43
C ASP A 309 -17.64 -6.74 14.47
N VAL A 310 -17.29 -5.98 13.43
CA VAL A 310 -15.98 -5.35 13.32
C VAL A 310 -15.91 -4.17 14.30
N ILE A 311 -14.89 -4.16 15.15
CA ILE A 311 -14.69 -3.05 16.08
C ILE A 311 -14.61 -1.73 15.32
N GLN A 312 -15.44 -0.77 15.76
CA GLN A 312 -15.41 0.60 15.24
C GLN A 312 -14.52 1.47 16.13
N TYR A 313 -13.52 2.09 15.52
CA TYR A 313 -12.67 3.05 16.21
C TYR A 313 -13.22 4.47 16.01
N PRO A 314 -13.03 5.37 17.00
CA PRO A 314 -13.42 6.76 16.84
C PRO A 314 -12.64 7.40 15.69
N GLU A 315 -13.20 8.43 15.10
CA GLU A 315 -12.51 9.27 14.13
C GLU A 315 -11.20 9.80 14.72
N ASN A 316 -10.18 9.90 13.88
CA ASN A 316 -8.86 10.33 14.36
C ASN A 316 -8.88 11.81 14.77
N ASP A 317 -8.52 12.08 16.01
CA ASP A 317 -8.34 13.41 16.59
C ASP A 317 -6.86 13.72 16.94
N LYS A 318 -5.94 12.81 16.57
CA LYS A 318 -4.50 12.92 16.87
C LYS A 318 -3.74 13.29 15.61
N PHE A 319 -3.48 14.57 15.45
CA PHE A 319 -2.70 15.10 14.33
C PHE A 319 -1.26 15.44 14.77
N GLY A 320 -0.35 15.58 13.81
CA GLY A 320 1.06 15.89 14.09
C GLY A 320 1.86 14.71 14.63
N MET A 321 1.39 13.46 14.46
CA MET A 321 2.17 12.26 14.78
C MET A 321 2.94 11.82 13.55
N TYR A 322 4.22 11.46 13.72
CA TYR A 322 5.10 11.13 12.61
C TYR A 322 5.49 9.66 12.59
N ILE A 323 5.49 9.07 11.37
CA ILE A 323 6.13 7.77 11.11
C ILE A 323 7.30 7.98 10.14
N ARG A 324 8.44 7.36 10.47
CA ARG A 324 9.69 7.52 9.73
C ARG A 324 10.25 6.19 9.27
N HIS A 325 10.60 6.11 8.00
CA HIS A 325 11.35 5.02 7.41
C HIS A 325 12.84 5.39 7.39
N PHE A 326 13.55 5.18 8.49
CA PHE A 326 14.87 5.73 8.74
C PHE A 326 15.89 5.41 7.64
N ASP A 327 15.90 4.20 7.09
CA ASP A 327 16.80 3.76 6.04
C ASP A 327 16.67 4.58 4.75
N THR A 328 15.44 4.82 4.31
CA THR A 328 15.15 5.60 3.10
C THR A 328 15.12 7.11 3.36
N ASP A 329 14.76 7.54 4.57
CA ASP A 329 14.84 8.94 4.97
C ASP A 329 16.29 9.41 5.12
N LEU A 330 17.22 8.52 5.51
CA LEU A 330 18.65 8.79 5.46
C LEU A 330 19.14 8.98 4.00
N ALA A 331 18.64 8.15 3.07
CA ALA A 331 18.96 8.32 1.66
C ALA A 331 18.39 9.64 1.10
N TRP A 332 17.19 10.04 1.51
CA TRP A 332 16.63 11.34 1.22
C TRP A 332 17.53 12.46 1.74
N PHE A 333 17.94 12.41 3.00
CA PHE A 333 18.82 13.43 3.60
C PHE A 333 20.15 13.58 2.85
N LEU A 334 20.74 12.47 2.42
CA LEU A 334 22.03 12.50 1.70
C LEU A 334 21.91 13.09 0.29
N LYS A 335 20.72 13.02 -0.33
CA LYS A 335 20.52 13.46 -1.73
C LYS A 335 19.70 14.73 -1.91
N SER A 336 18.85 15.08 -0.94
CA SER A 336 17.97 16.24 -1.07
C SER A 336 18.74 17.56 -0.95
N PRO A 337 18.51 18.54 -1.84
CA PRO A 337 19.00 19.90 -1.68
C PRO A 337 18.39 20.61 -0.46
N ASP A 338 17.17 20.21 -0.06
CA ASP A 338 16.42 20.84 1.03
C ASP A 338 16.60 20.14 2.39
N ARG A 339 17.59 19.25 2.51
CA ARG A 339 17.84 18.43 3.72
C ARG A 339 17.93 19.22 5.03
N PHE A 340 18.41 20.45 5.00
CA PHE A 340 18.53 21.34 6.17
C PHE A 340 17.35 22.30 6.33
N LYS A 341 16.46 22.40 5.32
CA LYS A 341 15.31 23.29 5.30
C LYS A 341 13.99 22.57 5.59
N SER A 342 14.00 21.22 5.60
CA SER A 342 12.78 20.44 5.77
C SER A 342 12.09 20.73 7.11
N LYS A 343 10.77 20.68 7.10
CA LYS A 343 9.93 20.77 8.29
C LYS A 343 9.12 19.46 8.40
N PRO A 344 9.17 18.76 9.55
CA PRO A 344 10.09 18.98 10.67
C PRO A 344 11.55 18.78 10.25
N SER A 345 12.49 19.37 11.02
CA SER A 345 13.91 19.16 10.79
C SER A 345 14.25 17.68 10.76
N TRP A 346 15.18 17.26 9.89
CA TRP A 346 15.60 15.87 9.81
C TRP A 346 16.14 15.30 11.13
N PHE A 347 16.70 16.15 11.97
CA PHE A 347 17.22 15.79 13.30
C PHE A 347 16.13 15.69 14.38
N SER A 348 14.90 16.14 14.11
CA SER A 348 13.79 16.05 15.06
C SER A 348 13.26 14.62 15.15
N TRP A 349 13.02 14.16 16.39
CA TRP A 349 12.35 12.93 16.73
C TRP A 349 11.12 13.17 17.62
N LYS A 350 10.71 14.43 17.76
CA LYS A 350 9.51 14.78 18.51
C LYS A 350 8.31 14.14 17.83
N ASP A 351 7.45 13.47 18.60
CA ASP A 351 6.23 12.77 18.16
C ASP A 351 6.45 11.79 17.00
N THR A 352 7.70 11.33 16.82
CA THR A 352 8.13 10.48 15.71
C THR A 352 8.42 9.06 16.16
N GLN A 353 7.86 8.08 15.45
CA GLN A 353 8.25 6.67 15.59
C GLN A 353 8.91 6.15 14.31
N GLU A 354 9.94 5.33 14.48
CA GLU A 354 10.53 4.58 13.37
C GLU A 354 9.67 3.34 13.08
N VAL A 355 9.48 3.03 11.79
CA VAL A 355 8.52 2.02 11.32
C VAL A 355 8.80 0.61 11.86
N LEU A 356 10.06 0.20 11.96
CA LEU A 356 10.47 -1.15 12.42
C LEU A 356 10.75 -1.21 13.92
N TYR A 357 11.19 -0.09 14.51
CA TYR A 357 11.65 -0.08 15.88
C TYR A 357 10.52 -0.28 16.90
N SER A 358 10.73 -1.16 17.86
CA SER A 358 9.93 -1.29 19.09
C SER A 358 10.86 -1.55 20.25
N LYS A 359 10.52 -1.03 21.43
CA LYS A 359 11.36 -1.19 22.66
C LYS A 359 11.52 -2.66 23.06
N ASP A 360 10.51 -3.47 22.84
CA ASP A 360 10.42 -4.88 23.19
C ASP A 360 10.83 -5.83 22.04
N ASP A 361 11.13 -5.26 20.84
CA ASP A 361 11.50 -6.02 19.63
C ASP A 361 12.44 -5.19 18.74
N LYS A 362 13.70 -5.05 19.18
CA LYS A 362 14.69 -4.15 18.55
C LYS A 362 15.44 -4.77 17.36
N LYS A 363 15.54 -6.11 17.32
CA LYS A 363 16.37 -6.81 16.32
C LYS A 363 15.98 -6.50 14.87
N PRO A 364 14.68 -6.42 14.48
CA PRO A 364 14.29 -6.12 13.09
C PRO A 364 14.87 -4.81 12.57
N PHE A 365 14.87 -3.76 13.38
CA PHE A 365 15.43 -2.47 13.00
C PHE A 365 16.94 -2.56 12.74
N TRP A 366 17.70 -3.13 13.66
CA TRP A 366 19.16 -3.22 13.53
C TRP A 366 19.60 -4.15 12.41
N SER A 367 18.94 -5.31 12.25
CA SER A 367 19.26 -6.25 11.17
C SER A 367 18.95 -5.66 9.80
N HIS A 368 17.80 -4.96 9.66
CA HIS A 368 17.43 -4.28 8.42
C HIS A 368 18.43 -3.18 8.06
N LEU A 369 18.81 -2.34 9.01
CA LEU A 369 19.78 -1.27 8.80
C LEU A 369 21.15 -1.82 8.40
N PHE A 370 21.61 -2.90 9.05
CA PHE A 370 22.85 -3.58 8.71
C PHE A 370 22.84 -4.13 7.28
N LEU A 371 21.76 -4.78 6.87
CA LEU A 371 21.61 -5.28 5.51
C LEU A 371 21.65 -4.17 4.46
N LYS A 372 20.97 -3.06 4.71
CA LYS A 372 20.99 -1.90 3.81
C LYS A 372 22.40 -1.33 3.66
N MET A 373 23.17 -1.25 4.75
CA MET A 373 24.57 -0.82 4.70
C MET A 373 25.46 -1.79 3.89
N LEU A 374 25.25 -3.09 4.02
CA LEU A 374 25.99 -4.09 3.23
C LEU A 374 25.65 -3.99 1.74
N HIS A 375 24.38 -3.84 1.38
CA HIS A 375 23.95 -3.66 0.01
C HIS A 375 24.51 -2.37 -0.60
N TYR A 376 24.49 -1.28 0.12
CA TYR A 376 25.06 0.00 -0.32
C TYR A 376 26.56 -0.13 -0.64
N ARG A 377 27.32 -0.78 0.24
CA ARG A 377 28.76 -1.06 0.01
C ARG A 377 29.01 -1.91 -1.24
N LYS A 378 28.18 -2.94 -1.49
CA LYS A 378 28.28 -3.78 -2.69
C LYS A 378 28.00 -3.00 -3.98
N THR A 379 27.00 -2.13 -3.96
CA THR A 379 26.61 -1.29 -5.11
C THR A 379 27.70 -0.26 -5.43
N MET A 380 28.32 0.32 -4.40
CA MET A 380 29.42 1.28 -4.56
C MET A 380 30.69 0.61 -5.10
N LYS A 381 30.98 -0.66 -4.71
CA LYS A 381 32.12 -1.41 -5.26
C LYS A 381 31.92 -1.77 -6.74
N LYS A 382 30.68 -2.11 -7.17
CA LYS A 382 30.37 -2.40 -8.58
C LYS A 382 30.44 -1.16 -9.49
N LYS A 383 30.33 0.05 -8.96
CA LYS A 383 30.47 1.30 -9.75
C LYS A 383 31.93 1.81 -9.84
N LYS A 384 32.88 1.16 -9.18
CA LYS A 384 34.31 1.47 -9.25
C LYS A 384 35.09 0.57 -10.21
N HIS A 385 34.43 -0.37 -10.87
CA HIS A 385 34.93 -1.22 -11.96
C HIS A 385 34.03 -1.01 -13.19
#